data_c544052ed06c319f28f10774e98a4160
#
_entry.id   c544052ed06c319f28f10774e98a4160
#
_cell.length_a   1.000
_cell.length_b   1.000
_cell.length_c   1.000
_cell.angle_alpha   90.00
_cell.angle_beta   90.00
_cell.angle_gamma   90.00
#
_symmetry.space_group_name_H-M   'P 1'
#
loop_
_entity.id
_entity.type
_entity.pdbx_description
1 polymer ?
#
loop_
_entity_poly.entity_id
_entity_poly.type
_entity_poly.pdbx_seq_one_letter_code
_entity_poly.pdbx_strand_id
1 'polypeptide(L)'
;MKQTPGLPRNQSLRRAVAILRVLAERAEPATTTEVATAVDLPRATTARMLATLADAGLVERPDERAGWVLGYEATRLGRAADPYGVLIRRAQTLLEQLTEDTGESSVLAVTRFPLDVEIVSQVDAQNLLGVTNWIGRRFGLHASVSGKLAYARLPDDLRASLMTDHRFERYTDKTIVDPARFREELDLIGQRGYACSVDELEIGLTMIGADVLARPQRGAVASVGIMGPTSRLIPSIDYAISAVQVTARRLSALNW
;
A
#
# COMPACT_ATOMS: atom_id res chain seq x y z
N MET A 1 -34.37 14.17 8.14
CA MET A 1 -33.36 14.40 7.10
C MET A 1 -33.69 13.51 5.90
N LYS A 2 -34.06 14.11 4.74
CA LYS A 2 -34.37 13.36 3.51
C LYS A 2 -33.07 12.89 2.91
N GLN A 3 -32.89 11.57 2.79
CA GLN A 3 -31.79 10.97 2.03
C GLN A 3 -31.93 11.37 0.56
N THR A 4 -30.93 12.05 0.02
CA THR A 4 -30.84 12.34 -1.41
C THR A 4 -30.72 11.00 -2.16
N PRO A 5 -31.60 10.68 -3.15
CA PRO A 5 -31.50 9.45 -3.92
C PRO A 5 -30.17 9.47 -4.68
N GLY A 6 -29.33 8.46 -4.44
CA GLY A 6 -28.07 8.31 -5.18
C GLY A 6 -28.34 8.16 -6.68
N LEU A 7 -27.61 8.92 -7.51
CA LEU A 7 -27.65 8.81 -8.97
C LEU A 7 -27.52 7.35 -9.41
N PRO A 8 -28.29 6.89 -10.41
CA PRO A 8 -28.21 5.53 -10.91
C PRO A 8 -26.79 5.21 -11.40
N ARG A 9 -26.15 4.24 -10.77
CA ARG A 9 -24.76 3.85 -11.08
C ARG A 9 -24.72 3.15 -12.44
N ASN A 10 -23.93 3.67 -13.39
CA ASN A 10 -23.77 3.07 -14.71
C ASN A 10 -23.09 1.69 -14.59
N GLN A 11 -23.88 0.64 -14.86
CA GLN A 11 -23.43 -0.74 -14.75
C GLN A 11 -22.32 -1.10 -15.75
N SER A 12 -22.38 -0.55 -16.98
CA SER A 12 -21.37 -0.82 -18.01
C SER A 12 -20.01 -0.25 -17.59
N LEU A 13 -19.99 0.97 -17.04
CA LEU A 13 -18.76 1.58 -16.54
C LEU A 13 -18.15 0.78 -15.37
N ARG A 14 -18.98 0.30 -14.44
CA ARG A 14 -18.52 -0.55 -13.34
C ARG A 14 -17.88 -1.85 -13.84
N ARG A 15 -18.49 -2.49 -14.85
CA ARG A 15 -17.96 -3.71 -15.47
C ARG A 15 -16.65 -3.45 -16.20
N ALA A 16 -16.52 -2.34 -16.92
CA ALA A 16 -15.28 -1.94 -17.57
C ALA A 16 -14.14 -1.74 -16.54
N VAL A 17 -14.41 -1.04 -15.45
CA VAL A 17 -13.43 -0.88 -14.35
C VAL A 17 -13.05 -2.21 -13.70
N ALA A 18 -14.00 -3.15 -13.55
CA ALA A 18 -13.70 -4.49 -13.02
C ALA A 18 -12.74 -5.26 -13.95
N ILE A 19 -12.95 -5.19 -15.27
CA ILE A 19 -12.05 -5.80 -16.25
C ILE A 19 -10.63 -5.22 -16.13
N LEU A 20 -10.48 -3.89 -16.08
CA LEU A 20 -9.18 -3.24 -15.93
C LEU A 20 -8.46 -3.67 -14.64
N ARG A 21 -9.19 -3.80 -13.52
CA ARG A 21 -8.62 -4.30 -12.25
C ARG A 21 -8.11 -5.73 -12.36
N VAL A 22 -8.90 -6.63 -12.96
CA VAL A 22 -8.48 -8.02 -13.19
C VAL A 22 -7.19 -8.09 -13.99
N LEU A 23 -7.05 -7.26 -15.03
CA LEU A 23 -5.83 -7.23 -15.84
C LEU A 23 -4.64 -6.61 -15.08
N ALA A 24 -4.89 -5.61 -14.22
CA ALA A 24 -3.85 -4.96 -13.43
C ALA A 24 -3.22 -5.88 -12.36
N GLU A 25 -3.96 -6.89 -11.90
CA GLU A 25 -3.51 -7.84 -10.88
C GLU A 25 -2.75 -9.05 -11.44
N ARG A 26 -2.68 -9.18 -12.76
CA ARG A 26 -2.06 -10.34 -13.43
C ARG A 26 -0.67 -10.01 -13.95
N ALA A 27 0.27 -10.92 -13.74
CA ALA A 27 1.60 -10.84 -14.33
C ALA A 27 1.61 -11.31 -15.80
N GLU A 28 0.68 -12.19 -16.18
CA GLU A 28 0.59 -12.79 -17.52
C GLU A 28 -0.67 -12.34 -18.27
N PRO A 29 -0.62 -12.27 -19.61
CA PRO A 29 -1.78 -11.94 -20.42
C PRO A 29 -2.98 -12.87 -20.16
N ALA A 30 -4.19 -12.31 -20.04
CA ALA A 30 -5.41 -13.06 -19.74
C ALA A 30 -6.26 -13.31 -20.97
N THR A 31 -6.73 -14.53 -21.18
CA THR A 31 -7.71 -14.84 -22.21
C THR A 31 -9.06 -14.18 -21.92
N THR A 32 -9.87 -13.95 -22.96
CA THR A 32 -11.24 -13.43 -22.77
C THR A 32 -12.08 -14.30 -21.83
N THR A 33 -11.85 -15.61 -21.81
CA THR A 33 -12.58 -16.55 -20.95
C THR A 33 -12.16 -16.38 -19.49
N GLU A 34 -10.88 -16.26 -19.20
CA GLU A 34 -10.39 -16.01 -17.84
C GLU A 34 -10.89 -14.68 -17.28
N VAL A 35 -10.86 -13.61 -18.11
CA VAL A 35 -11.41 -12.32 -17.71
C VAL A 35 -12.91 -12.42 -17.44
N ALA A 36 -13.68 -13.09 -18.33
CA ALA A 36 -15.12 -13.29 -18.18
C ALA A 36 -15.47 -14.00 -16.86
N THR A 37 -14.73 -15.06 -16.53
CA THR A 37 -14.88 -15.80 -15.28
C THR A 37 -14.57 -14.92 -14.07
N ALA A 38 -13.47 -14.16 -14.11
CA ALA A 38 -13.04 -13.31 -12.99
C ALA A 38 -14.00 -12.16 -12.69
N VAL A 39 -14.70 -11.63 -13.71
CA VAL A 39 -15.67 -10.52 -13.54
C VAL A 39 -17.13 -10.99 -13.48
N ASP A 40 -17.37 -12.29 -13.50
CA ASP A 40 -18.72 -12.92 -13.53
C ASP A 40 -19.62 -12.34 -14.62
N LEU A 41 -19.12 -12.37 -15.86
CA LEU A 41 -19.86 -11.88 -17.04
C LEU A 41 -19.87 -12.93 -18.17
N PRO A 42 -20.93 -12.95 -19.01
CA PRO A 42 -20.93 -13.75 -20.23
C PRO A 42 -19.74 -13.41 -21.14
N ARG A 43 -19.08 -14.43 -21.70
CA ARG A 43 -17.91 -14.28 -22.59
C ARG A 43 -18.15 -13.28 -23.72
N ALA A 44 -19.33 -13.32 -24.36
CA ALA A 44 -19.67 -12.40 -25.44
C ALA A 44 -19.75 -10.94 -24.99
N THR A 45 -20.28 -10.68 -23.80
CA THR A 45 -20.32 -9.35 -23.18
C THR A 45 -18.91 -8.87 -22.85
N THR A 46 -18.09 -9.73 -22.25
CA THR A 46 -16.69 -9.42 -21.91
C THR A 46 -15.88 -9.12 -23.15
N ALA A 47 -16.03 -9.92 -24.23
CA ALA A 47 -15.34 -9.69 -25.50
C ALA A 47 -15.67 -8.32 -26.11
N ARG A 48 -16.95 -7.91 -26.07
CA ARG A 48 -17.37 -6.60 -26.60
C ARG A 48 -16.83 -5.45 -25.74
N MET A 49 -16.78 -5.62 -24.41
CA MET A 49 -16.21 -4.61 -23.51
C MET A 49 -14.70 -4.49 -23.69
N LEU A 50 -13.99 -5.62 -23.83
CA LEU A 50 -12.55 -5.63 -24.12
C LEU A 50 -12.24 -4.94 -25.45
N ALA A 51 -13.05 -5.19 -26.50
CA ALA A 51 -12.90 -4.49 -27.78
C ALA A 51 -13.05 -2.96 -27.61
N THR A 52 -14.09 -2.51 -26.90
CA THR A 52 -14.30 -1.08 -26.64
C THR A 52 -13.15 -0.46 -25.83
N LEU A 53 -12.62 -1.20 -24.84
CA LEU A 53 -11.46 -0.75 -24.06
C LEU A 53 -10.18 -0.73 -24.91
N ALA A 54 -10.05 -1.64 -25.87
CA ALA A 54 -8.95 -1.68 -26.83
C ALA A 54 -9.02 -0.50 -27.82
N ASP A 55 -10.20 -0.18 -28.32
CA ASP A 55 -10.41 1.01 -29.17
C ASP A 55 -9.99 2.31 -28.43
N ALA A 56 -10.17 2.33 -27.10
CA ALA A 56 -9.71 3.43 -26.25
C ALA A 56 -8.22 3.32 -25.83
N GLY A 57 -7.49 2.29 -26.24
CA GLY A 57 -6.09 2.05 -25.85
C GLY A 57 -5.88 1.67 -24.39
N LEU A 58 -6.95 1.39 -23.63
CA LEU A 58 -6.88 1.03 -22.21
C LEU A 58 -6.47 -0.42 -21.98
N VAL A 59 -6.73 -1.30 -22.95
CA VAL A 59 -6.24 -2.67 -23.00
C VAL A 59 -5.68 -2.96 -24.38
N GLU A 60 -4.80 -3.94 -24.49
CA GLU A 60 -4.22 -4.37 -25.75
C GLU A 60 -3.92 -5.86 -25.76
N ARG A 61 -3.66 -6.41 -26.93
CA ARG A 61 -3.09 -7.73 -27.11
C ARG A 61 -1.67 -7.57 -27.63
N PRO A 62 -0.65 -7.99 -26.87
CA PRO A 62 0.74 -7.92 -27.33
C PRO A 62 0.99 -8.74 -28.61
N ASP A 63 0.19 -9.80 -28.80
CA ASP A 63 0.16 -10.69 -29.96
C ASP A 63 -1.30 -11.18 -30.15
N GLU A 64 -1.72 -11.48 -31.38
CA GLU A 64 -3.07 -11.99 -31.69
C GLU A 64 -3.41 -13.30 -30.94
N ARG A 65 -2.38 -14.11 -30.62
CA ARG A 65 -2.51 -15.35 -29.84
C ARG A 65 -2.33 -15.13 -28.34
N ALA A 66 -1.79 -13.99 -27.94
CA ALA A 66 -1.65 -13.61 -26.54
C ALA A 66 -3.01 -13.19 -25.96
N GLY A 67 -3.11 -13.24 -24.63
CA GLY A 67 -4.27 -12.70 -23.92
C GLY A 67 -4.27 -11.17 -23.92
N TRP A 68 -5.17 -10.60 -23.13
CA TRP A 68 -5.32 -9.18 -22.92
C TRP A 68 -4.39 -8.71 -21.78
N VAL A 69 -3.81 -7.53 -21.94
CA VAL A 69 -3.04 -6.79 -20.93
C VAL A 69 -3.55 -5.35 -20.86
N LEU A 70 -3.11 -4.59 -19.85
CA LEU A 70 -3.35 -3.14 -19.84
C LEU A 70 -2.57 -2.48 -20.97
N GLY A 71 -3.24 -1.58 -21.70
CA GLY A 71 -2.67 -0.85 -22.81
C GLY A 71 -1.95 0.44 -22.40
N TYR A 72 -1.30 1.07 -23.38
CA TYR A 72 -0.53 2.31 -23.17
C TYR A 72 -1.33 3.44 -22.52
N GLU A 73 -2.61 3.61 -22.89
CA GLU A 73 -3.47 4.66 -22.34
C GLU A 73 -3.70 4.51 -20.83
N ALA A 74 -3.80 3.28 -20.32
CA ALA A 74 -3.88 3.04 -18.89
C ALA A 74 -2.62 3.54 -18.16
N THR A 75 -1.43 3.32 -18.73
CA THR A 75 -0.16 3.84 -18.21
C THR A 75 -0.13 5.38 -18.25
N ARG A 76 -0.58 5.99 -19.35
CA ARG A 76 -0.63 7.45 -19.50
C ARG A 76 -1.56 8.09 -18.48
N LEU A 77 -2.75 7.53 -18.28
CA LEU A 77 -3.71 8.00 -17.28
C LEU A 77 -3.17 7.84 -15.86
N GLY A 78 -2.52 6.73 -15.56
CA GLY A 78 -1.88 6.49 -14.26
C GLY A 78 -0.79 7.52 -13.95
N ARG A 79 0.08 7.83 -14.91
CA ARG A 79 1.12 8.87 -14.77
C ARG A 79 0.54 10.27 -14.61
N ALA A 80 -0.57 10.59 -15.27
CA ALA A 80 -1.24 11.89 -15.15
C ALA A 80 -1.99 12.04 -13.81
N ALA A 81 -2.39 10.95 -13.19
CA ALA A 81 -3.19 10.97 -11.98
C ALA A 81 -2.42 11.44 -10.75
N ASP A 82 -1.11 11.17 -10.67
CA ASP A 82 -0.17 11.49 -9.56
C ASP A 82 -0.89 11.79 -8.22
N PRO A 83 -1.66 10.83 -7.66
CA PRO A 83 -2.55 11.11 -6.52
C PRO A 83 -1.79 11.50 -5.25
N TYR A 84 -0.49 11.21 -5.22
CA TYR A 84 0.38 11.44 -4.07
C TYR A 84 1.49 12.46 -4.30
N GLY A 85 1.61 13.03 -5.50
CA GLY A 85 2.73 13.92 -5.86
C GLY A 85 2.83 15.16 -4.97
N VAL A 86 1.71 15.72 -4.54
CA VAL A 86 1.71 16.83 -3.57
C VAL A 86 2.27 16.36 -2.22
N LEU A 87 1.83 15.20 -1.73
CA LEU A 87 2.30 14.61 -0.48
C LEU A 87 3.79 14.29 -0.57
N ILE A 88 4.22 13.59 -1.64
CA ILE A 88 5.61 13.21 -1.86
C ILE A 88 6.51 14.43 -1.87
N ARG A 89 6.19 15.46 -2.69
CA ARG A 89 6.99 16.69 -2.75
C ARG A 89 7.10 17.42 -1.42
N ARG A 90 6.02 17.44 -0.62
CA ARG A 90 6.03 18.09 0.70
C ARG A 90 6.74 17.25 1.75
N ALA A 91 6.74 15.93 1.61
CA ALA A 91 7.40 15.00 2.50
C ALA A 91 8.92 14.92 2.25
N GLN A 92 9.37 15.22 1.03
CA GLN A 92 10.74 14.96 0.57
C GLN A 92 11.81 15.46 1.55
N THR A 93 11.79 16.76 1.90
CA THR A 93 12.78 17.35 2.83
C THR A 93 12.70 16.73 4.23
N LEU A 94 11.50 16.31 4.68
CA LEU A 94 11.35 15.68 5.99
C LEU A 94 11.86 14.22 5.99
N LEU A 95 11.75 13.52 4.86
CA LEU A 95 12.32 12.19 4.68
C LEU A 95 13.85 12.26 4.60
N GLU A 96 14.40 13.21 3.83
CA GLU A 96 15.83 13.45 3.74
C GLU A 96 16.42 13.74 5.14
N GLN A 97 15.79 14.63 5.89
CA GLN A 97 16.19 14.94 7.26
C GLN A 97 16.11 13.72 8.19
N LEU A 98 15.03 12.93 8.11
CA LEU A 98 14.89 11.70 8.90
C LEU A 98 15.99 10.69 8.57
N THR A 99 16.36 10.56 7.28
CA THR A 99 17.47 9.70 6.85
C THR A 99 18.82 10.21 7.38
N GLU A 100 19.08 11.51 7.32
CA GLU A 100 20.30 12.12 7.87
C GLU A 100 20.39 11.93 9.39
N ASP A 101 19.31 12.20 10.13
CA ASP A 101 19.26 12.13 11.57
C ASP A 101 19.45 10.70 12.11
N THR A 102 18.92 9.70 11.40
CA THR A 102 18.95 8.30 11.82
C THR A 102 20.06 7.48 11.18
N GLY A 103 20.61 7.94 10.07
CA GLY A 103 21.54 7.18 9.23
C GLY A 103 20.90 5.98 8.52
N GLU A 104 19.56 5.86 8.51
CA GLU A 104 18.84 4.75 7.89
C GLU A 104 17.85 5.22 6.83
N SER A 105 17.49 4.33 5.90
CA SER A 105 16.57 4.68 4.80
C SER A 105 15.18 5.01 5.33
N SER A 106 14.62 6.15 4.92
CA SER A 106 13.27 6.57 5.29
C SER A 106 12.27 6.30 4.18
N VAL A 107 11.03 6.03 4.56
CA VAL A 107 9.94 5.71 3.63
C VAL A 107 8.66 6.46 3.99
N LEU A 108 7.88 6.75 2.96
CA LEU A 108 6.50 7.22 3.06
C LEU A 108 5.60 6.17 2.42
N ALA A 109 4.65 5.66 3.19
CA ALA A 109 3.65 4.74 2.70
C ALA A 109 2.25 5.35 2.77
N VAL A 110 1.37 4.93 1.86
CA VAL A 110 -0.04 5.33 1.82
C VAL A 110 -0.90 4.09 1.93
N THR A 111 -1.94 4.18 2.76
CA THR A 111 -2.93 3.12 2.91
C THR A 111 -4.21 3.51 2.20
N ARG A 112 -4.68 2.67 1.28
CA ARG A 112 -5.99 2.78 0.62
C ARG A 112 -6.96 1.79 1.24
N PHE A 113 -8.22 2.21 1.29
CA PHE A 113 -9.28 1.31 1.77
C PHE A 113 -9.51 0.12 0.81
N PRO A 114 -9.76 -1.12 1.25
CA PRO A 114 -9.94 -1.51 2.67
C PRO A 114 -8.61 -1.67 3.42
N LEU A 115 -7.52 -2.12 2.78
CA LEU A 115 -6.21 -2.32 3.39
C LEU A 115 -5.15 -2.62 2.32
N ASP A 116 -4.93 -1.68 1.40
CA ASP A 116 -3.87 -1.74 0.39
C ASP A 116 -2.78 -0.71 0.76
N VAL A 117 -1.62 -1.19 1.15
CA VAL A 117 -0.47 -0.37 1.58
C VAL A 117 0.57 -0.33 0.47
N GLU A 118 0.94 0.88 0.08
CA GLU A 118 1.93 1.14 -0.96
C GLU A 118 3.00 2.11 -0.45
N ILE A 119 4.28 1.77 -0.63
CA ILE A 119 5.39 2.71 -0.44
C ILE A 119 5.44 3.62 -1.67
N VAL A 120 5.22 4.91 -1.45
CA VAL A 120 5.15 5.93 -2.52
C VAL A 120 6.39 6.80 -2.61
N SER A 121 7.23 6.79 -1.58
CA SER A 121 8.53 7.49 -1.59
C SER A 121 9.52 6.80 -0.65
N GLN A 122 10.79 6.79 -1.02
CA GLN A 122 11.91 6.28 -0.24
C GLN A 122 13.11 7.19 -0.45
N VAL A 123 13.80 7.51 0.64
CA VAL A 123 15.12 8.15 0.64
C VAL A 123 16.12 7.17 1.20
N ASP A 124 17.09 6.79 0.39
CA ASP A 124 18.08 5.79 0.76
C ASP A 124 19.20 6.40 1.61
N ALA A 125 19.58 5.69 2.66
CA ALA A 125 20.79 6.02 3.42
C ALA A 125 22.04 5.76 2.56
N GLN A 126 23.07 6.60 2.74
CA GLN A 126 24.35 6.48 2.02
C GLN A 126 25.28 5.42 2.64
N ASN A 127 24.72 4.30 3.09
CA ASN A 127 25.49 3.20 3.66
C ASN A 127 25.75 2.10 2.63
N LEU A 128 26.94 1.49 2.65
CA LEU A 128 27.27 0.35 1.76
C LEU A 128 26.32 -0.84 2.00
N LEU A 129 25.91 -1.05 3.24
CA LEU A 129 24.88 -2.01 3.60
C LEU A 129 23.56 -1.26 3.82
N GLY A 130 22.75 -1.20 2.80
CA GLY A 130 21.45 -0.53 2.76
C GLY A 130 20.29 -1.52 2.56
N VAL A 131 19.12 -0.98 2.41
CA VAL A 131 17.90 -1.74 2.08
C VAL A 131 17.57 -1.59 0.60
N THR A 132 16.88 -2.59 0.07
CA THR A 132 16.37 -2.56 -1.30
C THR A 132 15.33 -1.43 -1.46
N ASN A 133 15.18 -0.90 -2.69
CA ASN A 133 14.09 0.02 -2.99
C ASN A 133 12.74 -0.72 -2.98
N TRP A 134 11.83 -0.23 -2.15
CA TRP A 134 10.51 -0.82 -1.90
C TRP A 134 9.36 -0.08 -2.60
N ILE A 135 9.63 1.01 -3.33
CA ILE A 135 8.59 1.75 -4.05
C ILE A 135 7.83 0.81 -5.00
N GLY A 136 6.51 0.78 -4.87
CA GLY A 136 5.62 -0.05 -5.69
C GLY A 136 5.66 -1.55 -5.38
N ARG A 137 6.44 -2.01 -4.39
CA ARG A 137 6.45 -3.42 -3.96
C ARG A 137 5.35 -3.70 -2.95
N ARG A 138 4.84 -4.93 -2.97
CA ARG A 138 3.90 -5.46 -1.98
C ARG A 138 4.61 -6.43 -1.04
N PHE A 139 4.21 -6.41 0.22
CA PHE A 139 4.72 -7.30 1.26
C PHE A 139 3.62 -7.61 2.28
N GLY A 140 3.85 -8.63 3.11
CA GLY A 140 2.89 -9.05 4.12
C GLY A 140 2.57 -7.95 5.10
N LEU A 141 1.31 -7.55 5.14
CA LEU A 141 0.85 -6.44 5.98
C LEU A 141 1.13 -6.69 7.47
N HIS A 142 1.00 -7.94 7.94
CA HIS A 142 1.22 -8.31 9.34
C HIS A 142 2.70 -8.28 9.76
N ALA A 143 3.64 -8.40 8.80
CA ALA A 143 5.07 -8.37 9.07
C ALA A 143 5.71 -7.00 8.82
N SER A 144 4.95 -6.01 8.35
CA SER A 144 5.43 -4.67 8.04
C SER A 144 4.85 -3.60 8.96
N VAL A 145 5.63 -2.56 9.26
CA VAL A 145 5.17 -1.46 10.13
C VAL A 145 4.00 -0.69 9.54
N SER A 146 4.02 -0.38 8.25
CA SER A 146 2.92 0.33 7.58
C SER A 146 1.64 -0.50 7.55
N GLY A 147 1.75 -1.83 7.38
CA GLY A 147 0.61 -2.73 7.47
C GLY A 147 0.05 -2.84 8.89
N LYS A 148 0.90 -2.98 9.90
CA LYS A 148 0.50 -2.99 11.32
C LYS A 148 -0.20 -1.69 11.71
N LEU A 149 0.34 -0.53 11.32
CA LEU A 149 -0.28 0.77 11.54
C LEU A 149 -1.65 0.87 10.85
N ALA A 150 -1.74 0.40 9.61
CA ALA A 150 -3.00 0.39 8.86
C ALA A 150 -4.07 -0.47 9.56
N TYR A 151 -3.72 -1.68 10.02
CA TYR A 151 -4.62 -2.53 10.80
C TYR A 151 -5.03 -1.91 12.14
N ALA A 152 -4.09 -1.31 12.87
CA ALA A 152 -4.35 -0.71 14.18
C ALA A 152 -5.37 0.43 14.14
N ARG A 153 -5.55 1.08 12.99
CA ARG A 153 -6.52 2.18 12.78
C ARG A 153 -7.91 1.75 12.41
N LEU A 154 -8.08 0.50 11.98
CA LEU A 154 -9.40 0.04 11.58
C LEU A 154 -10.34 -0.04 12.78
N PRO A 155 -11.64 0.27 12.60
CA PRO A 155 -12.66 -0.09 13.56
C PRO A 155 -12.60 -1.60 13.88
N ASP A 156 -12.91 -1.98 15.10
CA ASP A 156 -12.71 -3.34 15.61
C ASP A 156 -13.44 -4.41 14.79
N ASP A 157 -14.67 -4.13 14.34
CA ASP A 157 -15.47 -5.01 13.50
C ASP A 157 -14.84 -5.24 12.12
N LEU A 158 -14.36 -4.17 11.47
CA LEU A 158 -13.69 -4.25 10.17
C LEU A 158 -12.31 -4.92 10.31
N ARG A 159 -11.56 -4.58 11.35
CA ARG A 159 -10.27 -5.21 11.68
C ARG A 159 -10.43 -6.72 11.85
N ALA A 160 -11.41 -7.16 12.65
CA ALA A 160 -11.69 -8.56 12.86
C ALA A 160 -12.09 -9.29 11.57
N SER A 161 -12.94 -8.68 10.74
CA SER A 161 -13.34 -9.24 9.44
C SER A 161 -12.14 -9.43 8.51
N LEU A 162 -11.31 -8.40 8.34
CA LEU A 162 -10.14 -8.48 7.46
C LEU A 162 -9.07 -9.45 7.98
N MET A 163 -8.93 -9.59 9.30
CA MET A 163 -8.02 -10.58 9.89
C MET A 163 -8.48 -12.02 9.67
N THR A 164 -9.78 -12.28 9.53
CA THR A 164 -10.31 -13.63 9.27
C THR A 164 -9.86 -14.13 7.89
N ASP A 165 -9.81 -13.27 6.89
CA ASP A 165 -9.44 -13.61 5.53
C ASP A 165 -7.92 -13.43 5.27
N HIS A 166 -7.19 -12.88 6.26
CA HIS A 166 -5.77 -12.61 6.12
C HIS A 166 -4.93 -13.88 6.26
N ARG A 167 -4.05 -14.09 5.27
CA ARG A 167 -3.06 -15.16 5.34
C ARG A 167 -1.82 -14.66 6.10
N PHE A 168 -1.62 -15.17 7.32
CA PHE A 168 -0.44 -14.90 8.14
C PHE A 168 0.76 -15.76 7.67
N GLU A 169 1.40 -15.33 6.61
CA GLU A 169 2.57 -15.99 6.05
C GLU A 169 3.78 -15.82 6.99
N ARG A 170 4.53 -16.91 7.21
CA ARG A 170 5.76 -16.87 8.01
C ARG A 170 6.94 -16.53 7.11
N TYR A 171 7.56 -15.39 7.35
CA TYR A 171 8.79 -14.96 6.66
C TYR A 171 10.03 -15.35 7.45
N THR A 172 9.96 -15.28 8.78
CA THR A 172 11.02 -15.64 9.73
C THR A 172 10.43 -16.31 10.97
N ASP A 173 11.28 -16.76 11.88
CA ASP A 173 10.83 -17.26 13.18
C ASP A 173 10.28 -16.17 14.11
N LYS A 174 10.55 -14.88 13.78
CA LYS A 174 10.03 -13.72 14.52
C LYS A 174 8.69 -13.21 14.00
N THR A 175 8.27 -13.62 12.80
CA THR A 175 6.99 -13.20 12.21
C THR A 175 5.83 -13.56 13.14
N ILE A 176 4.98 -12.59 13.47
CA ILE A 176 3.74 -12.83 14.22
C ILE A 176 2.73 -13.48 13.28
N VAL A 177 2.51 -14.79 13.45
CA VAL A 177 1.57 -15.58 12.62
C VAL A 177 0.31 -15.99 13.39
N ASP A 178 0.27 -15.77 14.70
CA ASP A 178 -0.89 -16.02 15.54
C ASP A 178 -1.82 -14.79 15.54
N PRO A 179 -3.10 -14.92 15.11
CA PRO A 179 -4.02 -13.78 15.04
C PRO A 179 -4.32 -13.13 16.41
N ALA A 180 -4.25 -13.88 17.52
CA ALA A 180 -4.49 -13.32 18.84
C ALA A 180 -3.30 -12.43 19.26
N ARG A 181 -2.07 -12.94 19.11
CA ARG A 181 -0.85 -12.14 19.35
C ARG A 181 -0.76 -10.93 18.42
N PHE A 182 -1.20 -11.06 17.17
CA PHE A 182 -1.23 -9.93 16.25
C PHE A 182 -2.21 -8.85 16.72
N ARG A 183 -3.37 -9.24 17.25
CA ARG A 183 -4.34 -8.29 17.83
C ARG A 183 -3.75 -7.54 19.04
N GLU A 184 -3.08 -8.26 19.94
CA GLU A 184 -2.38 -7.65 21.09
C GLU A 184 -1.34 -6.62 20.63
N GLU A 185 -0.54 -6.95 19.60
CA GLU A 185 0.43 -6.02 19.02
C GLU A 185 -0.26 -4.77 18.44
N LEU A 186 -1.40 -4.93 17.74
CA LEU A 186 -2.16 -3.79 17.20
C LEU A 186 -2.72 -2.88 18.30
N ASP A 187 -3.18 -3.45 19.41
CA ASP A 187 -3.67 -2.68 20.56
C ASP A 187 -2.53 -1.90 21.22
N LEU A 188 -1.34 -2.50 21.35
CA LEU A 188 -0.14 -1.81 21.81
C LEU A 188 0.28 -0.67 20.86
N ILE A 189 0.22 -0.87 19.54
CA ILE A 189 0.48 0.17 18.53
C ILE A 189 -0.47 1.34 18.71
N GLY A 190 -1.77 1.07 18.92
CA GLY A 190 -2.77 2.10 19.18
C GLY A 190 -2.47 2.96 20.42
N GLN A 191 -1.89 2.35 21.46
CA GLN A 191 -1.52 3.04 22.73
C GLN A 191 -0.23 3.85 22.59
N ARG A 192 0.82 3.28 21.97
CA ARG A 192 2.16 3.90 21.89
C ARG A 192 2.34 4.83 20.69
N GLY A 193 1.46 4.75 19.66
CA GLY A 193 1.45 5.62 18.49
C GLY A 193 2.57 5.35 17.48
N TYR A 194 3.21 4.19 17.55
CA TYR A 194 4.19 3.72 16.57
C TYR A 194 4.17 2.20 16.45
N ALA A 195 4.64 1.69 15.33
CA ALA A 195 4.90 0.27 15.10
C ALA A 195 6.40 0.02 14.97
N CYS A 196 6.83 -1.15 15.43
CA CYS A 196 8.19 -1.65 15.27
C CYS A 196 8.11 -3.10 14.80
N SER A 197 8.97 -3.48 13.85
CA SER A 197 9.11 -4.84 13.35
C SER A 197 10.59 -5.17 13.34
N VAL A 198 10.98 -6.13 14.18
CA VAL A 198 12.38 -6.55 14.33
C VAL A 198 12.51 -7.97 13.80
N ASP A 199 13.22 -8.12 12.69
CA ASP A 199 13.46 -9.42 12.05
C ASP A 199 12.19 -10.16 11.62
N GLU A 200 11.02 -9.52 11.54
CA GLU A 200 9.77 -10.21 11.22
C GLU A 200 9.58 -10.46 9.72
N LEU A 201 9.98 -9.52 8.86
CA LEU A 201 9.88 -9.64 7.40
C LEU A 201 11.12 -10.33 6.83
N GLU A 202 12.30 -10.01 7.35
CA GLU A 202 13.58 -10.55 6.96
C GLU A 202 14.53 -10.51 8.16
N ILE A 203 15.32 -11.58 8.35
CA ILE A 203 16.33 -11.63 9.43
C ILE A 203 17.39 -10.55 9.17
N GLY A 204 17.67 -9.76 10.20
CA GLY A 204 18.60 -8.63 10.11
C GLY A 204 17.96 -7.32 9.67
N LEU A 205 16.66 -7.28 9.36
CA LEU A 205 15.91 -6.08 9.02
C LEU A 205 15.05 -5.60 10.19
N THR A 206 15.25 -4.36 10.60
CA THR A 206 14.36 -3.66 11.54
C THR A 206 13.67 -2.49 10.84
N MET A 207 12.38 -2.34 11.10
CA MET A 207 11.55 -1.25 10.61
C MET A 207 10.86 -0.56 11.79
N ILE A 208 10.76 0.77 11.74
CA ILE A 208 10.05 1.60 12.72
C ILE A 208 9.17 2.57 11.94
N GLY A 209 7.91 2.70 12.32
CA GLY A 209 6.98 3.59 11.62
C GLY A 209 5.97 4.24 12.55
N ALA A 210 5.46 5.39 12.13
CA ALA A 210 4.39 6.11 12.81
C ALA A 210 3.40 6.69 11.80
N ASP A 211 2.21 6.96 12.29
CA ASP A 211 1.09 7.42 11.49
C ASP A 211 1.21 8.90 11.12
N VAL A 212 0.97 9.20 9.86
CA VAL A 212 0.73 10.54 9.36
C VAL A 212 -0.77 10.77 9.29
N LEU A 213 -1.30 11.54 10.22
CA LEU A 213 -2.73 11.80 10.36
C LEU A 213 -3.16 12.86 9.34
N ALA A 214 -3.66 12.41 8.20
CA ALA A 214 -4.28 13.30 7.22
C ALA A 214 -5.69 13.71 7.64
N ARG A 215 -6.15 14.88 7.16
CA ARG A 215 -7.56 15.25 7.29
C ARG A 215 -8.44 14.24 6.53
N PRO A 216 -9.58 13.80 7.12
CA PRO A 216 -10.39 12.67 6.61
C PRO A 216 -10.99 12.83 5.21
N GLN A 217 -10.81 13.97 4.55
CA GLN A 217 -11.53 14.31 3.31
C GLN A 217 -11.09 13.56 2.06
N ARG A 218 -9.96 12.81 2.08
CA ARG A 218 -9.45 12.09 0.90
C ARG A 218 -9.36 10.57 1.07
N GLY A 219 -9.75 10.01 2.20
CA GLY A 219 -9.79 8.55 2.42
C GLY A 219 -8.44 7.84 2.40
N ALA A 220 -7.33 8.55 2.19
CA ALA A 220 -5.99 8.00 2.25
C ALA A 220 -5.34 8.34 3.59
N VAL A 221 -4.78 7.35 4.23
CA VAL A 221 -3.98 7.48 5.44
C VAL A 221 -2.53 7.19 5.07
N ALA A 222 -1.59 7.98 5.58
CA ALA A 222 -0.19 7.75 5.32
C ALA A 222 0.54 7.31 6.59
N SER A 223 1.70 6.70 6.43
CA SER A 223 2.67 6.44 7.50
C SER A 223 4.08 6.80 7.02
N VAL A 224 4.92 7.25 7.93
CA VAL A 224 6.33 7.47 7.70
C VAL A 224 7.12 6.51 8.56
N GLY A 225 8.23 6.02 8.06
CA GLY A 225 9.09 5.11 8.82
C GLY A 225 10.52 5.12 8.32
N ILE A 226 11.33 4.39 9.04
CA ILE A 226 12.70 4.05 8.66
C ILE A 226 12.86 2.54 8.60
N MET A 227 13.83 2.10 7.83
CA MET A 227 14.24 0.70 7.75
C MET A 227 15.74 0.57 7.59
N GLY A 228 16.30 -0.40 8.25
CA GLY A 228 17.74 -0.65 8.19
C GLY A 228 18.15 -1.91 8.93
N PRO A 229 19.45 -2.23 8.94
CA PRO A 229 19.98 -3.39 9.65
C PRO A 229 19.67 -3.37 11.14
N THR A 230 19.16 -4.49 11.65
CA THR A 230 18.84 -4.68 13.07
C THR A 230 20.01 -4.33 13.98
N SER A 231 21.23 -4.68 13.57
CA SER A 231 22.46 -4.40 14.34
C SER A 231 22.77 -2.90 14.53
N ARG A 232 22.29 -2.03 13.61
CA ARG A 232 22.46 -0.57 13.74
C ARG A 232 21.28 0.09 14.45
N LEU A 233 20.04 -0.35 14.16
CA LEU A 233 18.83 0.28 14.70
C LEU A 233 18.58 -0.06 16.16
N ILE A 234 18.82 -1.29 16.61
CA ILE A 234 18.52 -1.70 17.99
C ILE A 234 19.31 -0.89 19.04
N PRO A 235 20.63 -0.60 18.88
CA PRO A 235 21.35 0.20 19.87
C PRO A 235 20.85 1.63 20.06
N SER A 236 20.13 2.18 19.07
CA SER A 236 19.59 3.55 19.08
C SER A 236 18.07 3.60 18.92
N ILE A 237 17.37 2.53 19.29
CA ILE A 237 15.96 2.34 18.98
C ILE A 237 15.07 3.46 19.54
N ASP A 238 15.29 3.92 20.75
CA ASP A 238 14.48 4.98 21.38
C ASP A 238 14.64 6.31 20.63
N TYR A 239 15.86 6.64 20.21
CA TYR A 239 16.12 7.80 19.38
C TYR A 239 15.42 7.67 18.02
N ALA A 240 15.53 6.53 17.36
CA ALA A 240 14.91 6.25 16.08
C ALA A 240 13.37 6.35 16.16
N ILE A 241 12.75 5.79 17.20
CA ILE A 241 11.31 5.92 17.46
C ILE A 241 10.93 7.40 17.62
N SER A 242 11.66 8.15 18.42
CA SER A 242 11.41 9.58 18.65
C SER A 242 11.50 10.38 17.34
N ALA A 243 12.54 10.16 16.53
CA ALA A 243 12.74 10.83 15.25
C ALA A 243 11.59 10.55 14.28
N VAL A 244 11.16 9.28 14.15
CA VAL A 244 10.02 8.88 13.32
C VAL A 244 8.73 9.55 13.79
N GLN A 245 8.44 9.55 15.10
CA GLN A 245 7.24 10.20 15.64
C GLN A 245 7.24 11.72 15.45
N VAL A 246 8.40 12.38 15.58
CA VAL A 246 8.54 13.83 15.32
C VAL A 246 8.25 14.11 13.85
N THR A 247 8.84 13.34 12.93
CA THR A 247 8.61 13.48 11.50
C THR A 247 7.16 13.22 11.12
N ALA A 248 6.53 12.21 11.70
CA ALA A 248 5.10 11.92 11.49
C ALA A 248 4.20 13.09 11.91
N ARG A 249 4.48 13.71 13.07
CA ARG A 249 3.74 14.92 13.51
C ARG A 249 3.95 16.10 12.56
N ARG A 250 5.16 16.34 12.09
CA ARG A 250 5.48 17.41 11.12
C ARG A 250 4.74 17.19 9.80
N LEU A 251 4.74 15.96 9.27
CA LEU A 251 4.00 15.58 8.06
C LEU A 251 2.49 15.75 8.26
N SER A 252 1.95 15.38 9.42
CA SER A 252 0.53 15.53 9.75
C SER A 252 0.08 16.99 9.80
N ALA A 253 0.98 17.91 10.11
CA ALA A 253 0.70 19.35 10.10
C ALA A 253 0.68 19.97 8.69
N LEU A 254 1.17 19.26 7.67
CA LEU A 254 1.12 19.70 6.28
C LEU A 254 -0.30 19.52 5.71
N ASN A 255 -0.79 20.55 5.02
CA ASN A 255 -2.06 20.46 4.28
C ASN A 255 -1.79 19.76 2.93
N TRP A 256 -2.11 18.50 2.79
CA TRP A 256 -1.98 17.70 1.57
C TRP A 256 -3.22 16.89 1.24
#